data_4dee38a24097911a43c280ae15333fe8
#
_entry.id   4dee38a24097911a43c280ae15333fe8
#
_cell.length_a   1.000
_cell.length_b   1.000
_cell.length_c   1.000
_cell.angle_alpha   90.00
_cell.angle_beta   90.00
_cell.angle_gamma   90.00
#
_symmetry.space_group_name_H-M   'P 1'
#
loop_
_entity.id
_entity.type
_entity.pdbx_description
1 polymer ?
#
loop_
_entity_poly.entity_id
_entity_poly.type
_entity_poly.pdbx_seq_one_letter_code
_entity_poly.pdbx_strand_id
1 'polypeptide(L)'
;EIVKVEGGTVTLKQPLRVDVRPEWNVRFEDLGPCVTEAGVERLTLRMKPHKLPAHLKYAGWNGVYLNRAAHCWVRAVTVEHADNALTHAAAKNTTVTGLVVRGGENHHATALRVGSHDNLITKFRIESKPFHGINTEYL
;
A
#
# COMPACT_ATOMS: atom_id res chain seq x y z
N GLU A 1 -12.91 -9.97 6.90
CA GLU A 1 -13.22 -10.40 8.29
C GLU A 1 -14.16 -11.61 8.24
N ILE A 2 -13.82 -12.66 8.96
CA ILE A 2 -14.67 -13.85 9.16
C ILE A 2 -15.61 -13.55 10.32
N VAL A 3 -16.91 -13.72 10.08
CA VAL A 3 -17.97 -13.51 11.11
C VAL A 3 -18.30 -14.81 11.81
N LYS A 4 -18.33 -15.93 11.06
CA LYS A 4 -18.74 -17.24 11.57
C LYS A 4 -18.08 -18.36 10.79
N VAL A 5 -17.79 -19.46 11.47
CA VAL A 5 -17.40 -20.74 10.85
C VAL A 5 -18.29 -21.82 11.45
N GLU A 6 -19.04 -22.53 10.62
CA GLU A 6 -19.96 -23.58 11.07
C GLU A 6 -20.12 -24.65 9.99
N GLY A 7 -19.97 -25.92 10.34
CA GLY A 7 -20.21 -27.05 9.41
C GLY A 7 -19.40 -26.97 8.12
N GLY A 8 -18.18 -26.46 8.14
CA GLY A 8 -17.37 -26.26 6.95
C GLY A 8 -17.72 -25.01 6.13
N THR A 9 -18.68 -24.21 6.58
CA THR A 9 -19.08 -22.96 5.94
C THR A 9 -18.45 -21.78 6.67
N VAL A 10 -17.86 -20.86 5.87
CA VAL A 10 -17.27 -19.61 6.37
C VAL A 10 -18.14 -18.44 5.94
N THR A 11 -18.64 -17.68 6.92
CA THR A 11 -19.39 -16.45 6.67
C THR A 11 -18.48 -15.25 6.78
N LEU A 12 -18.44 -14.45 5.73
CA LEU A 12 -17.66 -13.22 5.66
C LEU A 12 -18.52 -12.00 5.96
N LYS A 13 -17.94 -11.00 6.64
CA LYS A 13 -18.59 -9.70 6.90
C LYS A 13 -18.89 -8.93 5.62
N GLN A 14 -18.05 -9.08 4.61
CA GLN A 14 -18.20 -8.46 3.30
C GLN A 14 -18.10 -9.54 2.23
N PRO A 15 -18.82 -9.40 1.11
CA PRO A 15 -18.68 -10.33 0.00
C PRO A 15 -17.26 -10.29 -0.56
N LEU A 16 -16.85 -11.40 -1.16
CA LEU A 16 -15.63 -11.43 -1.95
C LEU A 16 -15.79 -10.48 -3.14
N ARG A 17 -14.71 -9.81 -3.52
CA ARG A 17 -14.73 -8.84 -4.63
C ARG A 17 -14.51 -9.50 -5.98
N VAL A 18 -14.20 -10.77 -5.98
CA VAL A 18 -13.98 -11.59 -7.17
C VAL A 18 -14.78 -12.88 -7.04
N ASP A 19 -15.21 -13.42 -8.18
CA ASP A 19 -15.80 -14.73 -8.23
C ASP A 19 -14.76 -15.77 -7.83
N VAL A 20 -15.15 -16.71 -7.00
CA VAL A 20 -14.30 -17.84 -6.60
C VAL A 20 -14.71 -19.04 -7.42
N ARG A 21 -13.74 -19.64 -8.08
CA ARG A 21 -13.95 -20.85 -8.90
C ARG A 21 -13.26 -22.05 -8.26
N PRO A 22 -13.92 -23.22 -8.24
CA PRO A 22 -13.35 -24.43 -7.64
C PRO A 22 -11.98 -24.81 -8.22
N GLU A 23 -11.79 -24.61 -9.52
CA GLU A 23 -10.54 -24.93 -10.24
C GLU A 23 -9.34 -24.07 -9.80
N TRP A 24 -9.56 -22.97 -9.08
CA TRP A 24 -8.48 -22.12 -8.57
C TRP A 24 -7.88 -22.62 -7.26
N ASN A 25 -8.40 -23.70 -6.69
CA ASN A 25 -7.93 -24.27 -5.43
C ASN A 25 -7.76 -23.19 -4.33
N VAL A 26 -8.76 -22.36 -4.20
CA VAL A 26 -8.75 -21.20 -3.29
C VAL A 26 -8.63 -21.64 -1.85
N ARG A 27 -7.81 -20.93 -1.07
CA ARG A 27 -7.57 -21.21 0.33
C ARG A 27 -7.77 -19.95 1.17
N PHE A 28 -8.17 -20.14 2.40
CA PHE A 28 -8.07 -19.11 3.43
C PHE A 28 -6.72 -19.25 4.12
N GLU A 29 -5.99 -18.14 4.18
CA GLU A 29 -4.73 -18.08 4.89
C GLU A 29 -4.81 -17.01 5.99
N ASP A 30 -4.24 -17.30 7.14
CA ASP A 30 -4.06 -16.31 8.18
C ASP A 30 -2.92 -15.37 7.79
N LEU A 31 -3.22 -14.08 7.72
CA LEU A 31 -2.21 -13.05 7.47
C LEU A 31 -1.24 -12.84 8.65
N GLY A 32 -1.53 -13.46 9.79
CA GLY A 32 -0.81 -13.23 11.03
C GLY A 32 -1.07 -11.82 11.60
N PRO A 33 -0.19 -11.32 12.48
CA PRO A 33 -0.39 -10.04 13.14
C PRO A 33 -0.56 -8.88 12.17
N CYS A 34 -1.60 -8.08 12.36
CA CYS A 34 -1.89 -6.87 11.60
C CYS A 34 -1.73 -5.63 12.48
N VAL A 35 -1.19 -4.56 11.90
CA VAL A 35 -1.22 -3.23 12.51
C VAL A 35 -2.57 -2.61 12.27
N THR A 36 -3.22 -2.14 13.33
CA THR A 36 -4.53 -1.49 13.24
C THR A 36 -4.54 -0.15 13.95
N GLU A 37 -5.35 0.77 13.43
CA GLU A 37 -5.61 2.09 14.05
C GLU A 37 -4.33 2.86 14.39
N ALA A 38 -3.34 2.82 13.49
CA ALA A 38 -2.07 3.50 13.60
C ALA A 38 -1.79 4.36 12.37
N GLY A 39 -0.92 5.35 12.49
CA GLY A 39 -0.56 6.15 11.33
C GLY A 39 0.60 7.09 11.56
N VAL A 40 0.98 7.76 10.48
CA VAL A 40 2.02 8.77 10.45
C VAL A 40 1.44 10.09 9.97
N GLU A 41 1.80 11.18 10.65
CA GLU A 41 1.26 12.51 10.35
C GLU A 41 2.31 13.61 10.42
N ARG A 42 2.14 14.62 9.56
CA ARG A 42 2.84 15.91 9.65
C ARG A 42 4.36 15.79 9.78
N LEU A 43 4.96 14.99 8.90
CA LEU A 43 6.39 14.82 8.88
C LEU A 43 6.94 14.84 7.44
N THR A 44 8.24 15.05 7.33
CA THR A 44 9.00 14.90 6.09
C THR A 44 10.00 13.77 6.25
N LEU A 45 9.90 12.78 5.38
CA LEU A 45 10.91 11.73 5.21
C LEU A 45 11.83 12.15 4.07
N ARG A 46 13.09 12.42 4.37
CA ARG A 46 14.06 12.83 3.38
C ARG A 46 15.18 11.81 3.27
N MET A 47 15.27 11.19 2.11
CA MET A 47 16.38 10.31 1.75
C MET A 47 17.51 11.14 1.15
N LYS A 48 18.71 10.56 1.08
CA LYS A 48 19.83 11.19 0.38
C LYS A 48 19.51 11.25 -1.12
N PRO A 49 19.69 12.42 -1.76
CA PRO A 49 19.52 12.53 -3.21
C PRO A 49 20.38 11.50 -3.94
N HIS A 50 19.77 10.78 -4.86
CA HIS A 50 20.44 9.79 -5.68
C HIS A 50 19.77 9.74 -7.06
N LYS A 51 20.48 9.19 -8.02
CA LYS A 51 19.96 8.92 -9.35
C LYS A 51 19.55 7.45 -9.45
N LEU A 52 18.38 7.20 -10.00
CA LEU A 52 17.97 5.82 -10.31
C LEU A 52 18.91 5.24 -11.37
N PRO A 53 19.59 4.13 -11.09
CA PRO A 53 20.56 3.54 -12.04
C PRO A 53 19.84 2.96 -13.27
N ALA A 54 18.71 2.31 -13.09
CA ALA A 54 17.83 1.78 -14.14
C ALA A 54 16.55 1.25 -13.53
N HIS A 55 15.55 0.95 -14.36
CA HIS A 55 14.34 0.27 -13.93
C HIS A 55 14.68 -1.07 -13.23
N LEU A 56 14.08 -1.33 -12.09
CA LEU A 56 14.30 -2.49 -11.21
C LEU A 56 15.73 -2.61 -10.60
N LYS A 57 16.51 -1.53 -10.62
CA LYS A 57 17.84 -1.48 -9.99
C LYS A 57 17.93 -0.32 -8.99
N TYR A 58 17.14 -0.40 -7.93
CA TYR A 58 17.04 0.65 -6.91
C TYR A 58 17.88 0.31 -5.68
N ALA A 59 18.29 1.36 -4.97
CA ALA A 59 18.93 1.22 -3.67
C ALA A 59 17.96 0.69 -2.59
N GLY A 60 16.65 0.75 -2.85
CA GLY A 60 15.63 0.29 -1.90
C GLY A 60 15.29 1.32 -0.82
N TRP A 61 15.54 2.59 -1.07
CA TRP A 61 15.19 3.68 -0.15
C TRP A 61 13.72 3.99 -0.25
N ASN A 62 12.95 3.34 0.60
CA ASN A 62 11.50 3.44 0.61
C ASN A 62 11.02 4.41 1.69
N GLY A 63 9.93 5.11 1.42
CA GLY A 63 9.26 6.01 2.34
C GLY A 63 8.38 5.24 3.33
N VAL A 64 7.06 5.37 3.21
CA VAL A 64 6.10 4.69 4.08
C VAL A 64 5.69 3.35 3.49
N TYR A 65 5.71 2.30 4.30
CA TYR A 65 5.24 0.98 3.92
C TYR A 65 4.14 0.51 4.88
N LEU A 66 2.90 0.48 4.37
CA LEU A 66 1.75 -0.06 5.07
C LEU A 66 1.63 -1.54 4.72
N ASN A 67 2.17 -2.40 5.57
CA ASN A 67 2.17 -3.84 5.39
C ASN A 67 1.28 -4.51 6.45
N ARG A 68 0.33 -5.34 6.01
CA ARG A 68 -0.67 -5.97 6.91
C ARG A 68 -1.31 -4.93 7.83
N ALA A 69 -1.82 -3.86 7.21
CA ALA A 69 -2.34 -2.70 7.92
C ALA A 69 -3.83 -2.54 7.68
N ALA A 70 -4.61 -2.32 8.74
CA ALA A 70 -6.03 -2.06 8.63
C ALA A 70 -6.42 -0.81 9.43
N HIS A 71 -7.30 0.04 8.85
CA HIS A 71 -7.76 1.28 9.48
C HIS A 71 -6.61 2.24 9.84
N CYS A 72 -5.52 2.20 9.07
CA CYS A 72 -4.34 3.03 9.27
C CYS A 72 -4.37 4.29 8.42
N TRP A 73 -3.47 5.25 8.70
CA TRP A 73 -3.46 6.50 7.93
C TRP A 73 -2.06 7.06 7.70
N VAL A 74 -1.97 7.85 6.61
CA VAL A 74 -0.82 8.72 6.29
C VAL A 74 -1.38 10.11 6.00
N ARG A 75 -1.04 11.11 6.80
CA ARG A 75 -1.62 12.45 6.68
C ARG A 75 -0.57 13.56 6.66
N ALA A 76 -0.67 14.45 5.68
CA ALA A 76 0.24 15.60 5.55
C ALA A 76 1.72 15.18 5.63
N VAL A 77 2.10 14.15 4.88
CA VAL A 77 3.46 13.61 4.83
C VAL A 77 4.13 14.02 3.52
N THR A 78 5.37 14.47 3.62
CA THR A 78 6.22 14.70 2.45
C THR A 78 7.29 13.61 2.40
N VAL A 79 7.47 12.99 1.24
CA VAL A 79 8.52 12.00 1.00
C VAL A 79 9.44 12.52 -0.10
N GLU A 80 10.73 12.67 0.23
CA GLU A 80 11.73 13.23 -0.66
C GLU A 80 12.81 12.19 -1.00
N HIS A 81 13.12 12.07 -2.29
CA HIS A 81 14.19 11.22 -2.83
C HIS A 81 14.06 9.72 -2.51
N ALA A 82 12.85 9.23 -2.29
CA ALA A 82 12.62 7.80 -2.10
C ALA A 82 12.48 7.05 -3.43
N ASP A 83 12.91 5.81 -3.49
CA ASP A 83 12.66 4.92 -4.63
C ASP A 83 11.17 4.59 -4.76
N ASN A 84 10.52 4.25 -3.64
CA ASN A 84 9.08 4.11 -3.54
C ASN A 84 8.60 4.97 -2.36
N ALA A 85 7.77 5.96 -2.64
CA ALA A 85 7.39 6.89 -1.58
C ALA A 85 6.32 6.32 -0.65
N LEU A 86 5.35 5.60 -1.18
CA LEU A 86 4.32 4.91 -0.41
C LEU A 86 4.01 3.55 -1.03
N THR A 87 3.97 2.53 -0.21
CA THR A 87 3.56 1.18 -0.63
C THR A 87 2.52 0.62 0.34
N HIS A 88 1.45 0.05 -0.21
CA HIS A 88 0.48 -0.77 0.50
C HIS A 88 0.70 -2.23 0.10
N ALA A 89 0.71 -3.15 1.07
CA ALA A 89 0.70 -4.59 0.85
C ALA A 89 -0.18 -5.26 1.90
N ALA A 90 -1.16 -6.03 1.47
CA ALA A 90 -2.17 -6.60 2.35
C ALA A 90 -2.79 -5.54 3.30
N ALA A 91 -3.06 -4.34 2.75
CA ALA A 91 -3.55 -3.20 3.50
C ALA A 91 -5.02 -2.92 3.15
N LYS A 92 -5.84 -2.67 4.17
CA LYS A 92 -7.29 -2.47 4.04
C LYS A 92 -7.77 -1.27 4.81
N ASN A 93 -8.75 -0.54 4.25
CA ASN A 93 -9.38 0.62 4.89
C ASN A 93 -8.35 1.67 5.37
N THR A 94 -7.27 1.86 4.62
CA THR A 94 -6.29 2.89 4.95
C THR A 94 -6.67 4.23 4.30
N THR A 95 -6.31 5.32 4.94
CA THR A 95 -6.54 6.66 4.41
C THR A 95 -5.23 7.41 4.24
N VAL A 96 -4.93 7.79 3.00
CA VAL A 96 -3.81 8.66 2.68
C VAL A 96 -4.34 10.02 2.25
N THR A 97 -3.95 11.08 2.93
CA THR A 97 -4.36 12.44 2.57
C THR A 97 -3.23 13.45 2.71
N GLY A 98 -3.05 14.28 1.70
CA GLY A 98 -2.00 15.31 1.70
C GLY A 98 -0.59 14.73 1.59
N LEU A 99 -0.41 13.59 0.92
CA LEU A 99 0.92 13.06 0.59
C LEU A 99 1.54 13.87 -0.54
N VAL A 100 2.77 14.33 -0.33
CA VAL A 100 3.59 15.00 -1.33
C VAL A 100 4.81 14.15 -1.61
N VAL A 101 5.02 13.79 -2.87
CA VAL A 101 6.21 13.04 -3.31
C VAL A 101 7.05 13.94 -4.20
N ARG A 102 8.31 14.18 -3.82
CA ARG A 102 9.19 15.08 -4.56
C ARG A 102 10.67 14.69 -4.50
N GLY A 103 11.48 15.37 -5.28
CA GLY A 103 12.94 15.28 -5.19
C GLY A 103 13.56 14.26 -6.15
N GLY A 104 13.44 14.47 -7.45
CA GLY A 104 14.16 13.71 -8.47
C GLY A 104 13.36 12.57 -9.07
N GLU A 105 14.05 11.52 -9.47
CA GLU A 105 13.47 10.33 -10.07
C GLU A 105 13.11 9.32 -8.98
N ASN A 106 12.03 8.57 -9.15
CA ASN A 106 11.64 7.48 -8.27
C ASN A 106 10.90 6.38 -9.07
N HIS A 107 10.80 5.18 -8.50
CA HIS A 107 10.11 4.08 -9.15
C HIS A 107 8.59 4.24 -9.05
N HIS A 108 8.08 4.27 -7.82
CA HIS A 108 6.65 4.48 -7.57
C HIS A 108 6.44 5.70 -6.67
N ALA A 109 5.55 6.60 -7.05
CA ALA A 109 5.05 7.57 -6.09
C ALA A 109 4.12 6.89 -5.09
N THR A 110 3.26 5.97 -5.55
CA THR A 110 2.52 5.05 -4.68
C THR A 110 2.28 3.71 -5.38
N ALA A 111 2.28 2.63 -4.60
CA ALA A 111 1.97 1.29 -5.08
C ALA A 111 0.98 0.60 -4.14
N LEU A 112 -0.05 -0.04 -4.71
CA LEU A 112 -0.98 -0.92 -4.02
C LEU A 112 -0.71 -2.33 -4.49
N ARG A 113 -0.37 -3.21 -3.55
CA ARG A 113 0.10 -4.57 -3.85
C ARG A 113 -0.59 -5.62 -2.98
N VAL A 114 -0.56 -6.84 -3.46
CA VAL A 114 -0.87 -8.07 -2.69
C VAL A 114 -2.16 -7.95 -1.89
N GLY A 115 -3.31 -7.96 -2.58
CA GLY A 115 -4.62 -7.96 -1.93
C GLY A 115 -4.97 -6.69 -1.15
N SER A 116 -4.28 -5.57 -1.43
CA SER A 116 -4.65 -4.29 -0.83
C SER A 116 -5.95 -3.77 -1.42
N HIS A 117 -6.94 -3.46 -0.59
CA HIS A 117 -8.26 -3.02 -1.05
C HIS A 117 -8.93 -2.04 -0.07
N ASP A 118 -10.00 -1.37 -0.52
CA ASP A 118 -10.76 -0.39 0.25
C ASP A 118 -9.91 0.76 0.82
N ASN A 119 -8.84 1.15 0.11
CA ASN A 119 -7.95 2.20 0.53
C ASN A 119 -8.32 3.51 -0.17
N LEU A 120 -8.27 4.63 0.56
CA LEU A 120 -8.53 5.97 0.05
C LEU A 120 -7.23 6.76 -0.06
N ILE A 121 -6.91 7.24 -1.27
CA ILE A 121 -5.80 8.17 -1.50
C ILE A 121 -6.38 9.47 -2.03
N THR A 122 -6.21 10.56 -1.30
CA THR A 122 -6.77 11.87 -1.64
C THR A 122 -5.78 13.01 -1.37
N LYS A 123 -5.95 14.14 -2.05
CA LYS A 123 -5.05 15.29 -1.96
C LYS A 123 -3.58 14.91 -2.15
N PHE A 124 -3.33 14.03 -3.11
CA PHE A 124 -2.02 13.50 -3.43
C PHE A 124 -1.35 14.39 -4.48
N ARG A 125 -0.07 14.69 -4.27
CA ARG A 125 0.71 15.53 -5.17
C ARG A 125 2.05 14.90 -5.50
N ILE A 126 2.33 14.73 -6.79
CA ILE A 126 3.60 14.22 -7.30
C ILE A 126 4.38 15.39 -7.91
N GLU A 127 5.49 15.73 -7.30
CA GLU A 127 6.45 16.76 -7.75
C GLU A 127 7.79 16.14 -8.18
N SER A 128 7.86 14.81 -8.20
CA SER A 128 8.99 14.02 -8.68
C SER A 128 8.76 13.53 -10.11
N LYS A 129 9.69 12.74 -10.63
CA LYS A 129 9.57 12.06 -11.94
C LYS A 129 9.52 10.54 -11.74
N PRO A 130 8.38 9.97 -11.37
CA PRO A 130 8.26 8.53 -11.16
C PRO A 130 8.21 7.78 -12.49
N PHE A 131 8.72 6.53 -12.51
CA PHE A 131 8.38 5.59 -13.58
C PHE A 131 6.89 5.28 -13.55
N HIS A 132 6.32 5.13 -12.34
CA HIS A 132 4.90 4.91 -12.13
C HIS A 132 4.36 5.87 -11.08
N GLY A 133 3.39 6.70 -11.45
CA GLY A 133 2.73 7.62 -10.51
C GLY A 133 1.92 6.86 -9.46
N ILE A 134 0.93 6.11 -9.93
CA ILE A 134 0.13 5.17 -9.12
C ILE A 134 0.23 3.82 -9.80
N ASN A 135 0.60 2.80 -9.04
CA ASN A 135 0.71 1.44 -9.54
C ASN A 135 -0.17 0.49 -8.72
N THR A 136 -0.81 -0.46 -9.41
CA THR A 136 -1.59 -1.52 -8.78
C THR A 136 -1.07 -2.86 -9.26
N GLU A 137 -0.64 -3.71 -8.33
CA GLU A 137 -0.04 -5.01 -8.64
C GLU A 137 -0.66 -6.08 -7.75
N TYR A 138 -1.11 -7.16 -8.37
CA TYR A 138 -1.62 -8.35 -7.64
C TYR A 138 -2.74 -8.01 -6.63
N LEU A 139 -3.71 -7.21 -7.07
CA LEU A 139 -4.88 -6.84 -6.27
C LEU A 139 -5.93 -7.95 -6.23
#